data_397ef254d48c2e0bf3af2230106ccb44
#
_entry.id   397ef254d48c2e0bf3af2230106ccb44
#
_cell.length_a   1.000
_cell.length_b   1.000
_cell.length_c   1.000
_cell.angle_alpha   90.00
_cell.angle_beta   90.00
_cell.angle_gamma   90.00
#
_symmetry.space_group_name_H-M   'P 1'
#
loop_
_entity.id
_entity.type
_entity.pdbx_description
1 polymer ?
#
loop_
_entity_poly.entity_id
_entity_poly.type
_entity_poly.pdbx_seq_one_letter_code
_entity_poly.pdbx_strand_id
1 'polypeptide(L)'
;MKDDPTKDHPPIWGKDGSQVLFKERYPVVLKTYHKWKDLNPLLEKYIRQQGDRIKHSSNVKAQKTEWNMQTEAGGEHFQKLVDWVREISLEISPVQFIPDCYDVWGAVYKKGDYTISHDHWPAIWSWTYYVNVTSQCSPLVFTNTDYKVQPVNGLLVIFPGWVKHKVLPQENDHERVMVAGNLNARSGMF
;
A
#
# COMPACT_ATOMS: atom_id res chain seq x y z
N MET A 1 -27.64 10.29 23.39
CA MET A 1 -27.93 10.67 21.99
C MET A 1 -26.92 9.91 21.15
N LYS A 2 -27.36 9.03 20.27
CA LYS A 2 -26.47 8.40 19.30
C LYS A 2 -26.02 9.47 18.34
N ASP A 3 -24.74 9.67 18.16
CA ASP A 3 -24.20 10.58 17.17
C ASP A 3 -24.77 10.20 15.80
N ASP A 4 -25.41 11.15 15.16
CA ASP A 4 -25.96 10.99 13.83
C ASP A 4 -24.75 10.84 12.85
N PRO A 5 -24.52 9.65 12.28
CA PRO A 5 -23.38 9.42 11.41
C PRO A 5 -23.43 10.21 10.11
N THR A 6 -24.52 10.97 9.90
CA THR A 6 -24.72 11.76 8.67
C THR A 6 -24.25 13.20 8.80
N LYS A 7 -23.95 13.67 10.02
CA LYS A 7 -23.64 15.10 10.25
C LYS A 7 -22.35 15.61 9.61
N ASP A 8 -21.40 14.73 9.33
CA ASP A 8 -20.08 15.11 8.87
C ASP A 8 -19.78 14.73 7.42
N HIS A 9 -20.77 14.21 6.69
CA HIS A 9 -20.60 13.84 5.29
C HIS A 9 -21.27 14.88 4.37
N PRO A 10 -20.52 15.49 3.44
CA PRO A 10 -21.14 16.31 2.41
C PRO A 10 -22.09 15.43 1.56
N PRO A 11 -23.21 15.96 1.10
CA PRO A 11 -24.13 15.22 0.24
C PRO A 11 -23.38 14.74 -1.02
N ILE A 12 -23.46 13.43 -1.27
CA ILE A 12 -22.79 12.81 -2.42
C ILE A 12 -23.49 13.19 -3.72
N TRP A 13 -24.79 13.46 -3.66
CA TRP A 13 -25.63 13.80 -4.81
C TRP A 13 -26.68 14.83 -4.46
N GLY A 14 -26.85 15.78 -5.37
CA GLY A 14 -28.03 16.64 -5.42
C GLY A 14 -28.03 17.84 -4.47
N LYS A 15 -28.80 18.84 -4.87
CA LYS A 15 -29.04 20.07 -4.09
C LYS A 15 -30.16 19.90 -3.05
N ASP A 16 -30.77 18.73 -2.99
CA ASP A 16 -31.94 18.44 -2.15
C ASP A 16 -31.58 17.88 -0.75
N GLY A 17 -30.27 17.72 -0.47
CA GLY A 17 -29.80 17.21 0.81
C GLY A 17 -29.98 15.70 1.00
N SER A 18 -30.32 14.94 -0.03
CA SER A 18 -30.38 13.48 0.07
C SER A 18 -29.00 12.91 0.35
N GLN A 19 -28.91 12.09 1.36
CA GLN A 19 -27.70 11.38 1.74
C GLN A 19 -27.87 9.89 1.55
N VAL A 20 -26.89 9.26 0.91
CA VAL A 20 -26.84 7.82 0.80
C VAL A 20 -25.74 7.30 1.72
N LEU A 21 -26.13 6.54 2.73
CA LEU A 21 -25.19 5.88 3.63
C LEU A 21 -24.79 4.53 3.05
N PHE A 22 -23.51 4.40 2.71
CA PHE A 22 -22.94 3.12 2.31
C PHE A 22 -22.16 2.52 3.49
N LYS A 23 -22.49 1.28 3.83
CA LYS A 23 -21.57 0.46 4.61
C LYS A 23 -20.57 -0.12 3.62
N GLU A 24 -19.41 0.51 3.53
CA GLU A 24 -18.35 0.08 2.61
C GLU A 24 -17.89 -1.34 2.96
N ARG A 25 -17.88 -2.21 1.96
CA ARG A 25 -17.24 -3.52 2.01
C ARG A 25 -16.22 -3.57 0.88
N TYR A 26 -14.98 -3.84 1.21
CA TYR A 26 -13.92 -4.00 0.23
C TYR A 26 -13.04 -5.19 0.59
N PRO A 27 -12.48 -5.87 -0.39
CA PRO A 27 -11.56 -6.95 -0.13
C PRO A 27 -10.21 -6.42 0.35
N VAL A 28 -9.63 -7.10 1.34
CA VAL A 28 -8.21 -6.99 1.67
C VAL A 28 -7.63 -8.38 1.49
N VAL A 29 -6.75 -8.54 0.52
CA VAL A 29 -6.16 -9.81 0.16
C VAL A 29 -4.79 -9.95 0.80
N LEU A 30 -4.58 -11.03 1.52
CA LEU A 30 -3.33 -11.36 2.20
C LEU A 30 -2.73 -12.62 1.56
N LYS A 31 -1.52 -12.52 1.01
CA LYS A 31 -0.79 -13.67 0.47
C LYS A 31 0.67 -13.64 0.88
N THR A 32 1.28 -14.78 1.15
CA THR A 32 2.70 -14.87 1.48
C THR A 32 3.49 -15.34 0.26
N TYR A 33 4.55 -14.63 -0.09
CA TYR A 33 5.45 -15.02 -1.18
C TYR A 33 6.28 -16.22 -0.77
N HIS A 34 6.17 -17.32 -1.49
CA HIS A 34 6.78 -18.60 -1.08
C HIS A 34 8.32 -18.59 -1.00
N LYS A 35 8.98 -17.74 -1.81
CA LYS A 35 10.45 -17.56 -1.83
C LYS A 35 10.91 -16.28 -1.13
N TRP A 36 10.16 -15.80 -0.15
CA TRP A 36 10.49 -14.53 0.50
C TRP A 36 11.88 -14.52 1.18
N LYS A 37 12.34 -15.67 1.68
CA LYS A 37 13.66 -15.78 2.33
C LYS A 37 14.81 -15.48 1.39
N ASP A 38 14.67 -15.82 0.10
CA ASP A 38 15.66 -15.56 -0.93
C ASP A 38 15.51 -14.14 -1.50
N LEU A 39 14.28 -13.66 -1.62
CA LEU A 39 13.96 -12.38 -2.25
C LEU A 39 14.20 -11.19 -1.32
N ASN A 40 13.78 -11.27 -0.05
CA ASN A 40 13.80 -10.16 0.87
C ASN A 40 15.20 -9.54 1.11
N PRO A 41 16.28 -10.32 1.28
CA PRO A 41 17.61 -9.73 1.43
C PRO A 41 18.06 -8.89 0.22
N LEU A 42 17.64 -9.28 -0.99
CA LEU A 42 17.95 -8.56 -2.21
C LEU A 42 17.14 -7.25 -2.30
N LEU A 43 15.84 -7.30 -2.01
CA LEU A 43 15.01 -6.10 -1.96
C LEU A 43 15.53 -5.11 -0.92
N GLU A 44 15.82 -5.57 0.30
CA GLU A 44 16.35 -4.71 1.37
C GLU A 44 17.67 -4.05 0.99
N LYS A 45 18.59 -4.80 0.38
CA LYS A 45 19.87 -4.27 -0.11
C LYS A 45 19.66 -3.07 -1.02
N TYR A 46 18.81 -3.21 -2.04
CA TYR A 46 18.60 -2.15 -3.04
C TYR A 46 17.78 -0.98 -2.48
N ILE A 47 16.81 -1.22 -1.60
CA ILE A 47 16.09 -0.16 -0.90
C ILE A 47 17.06 0.71 -0.09
N ARG A 48 17.97 0.08 0.66
CA ARG A 48 18.95 0.80 1.46
C ARG A 48 20.02 1.51 0.62
N GLN A 49 20.42 0.93 -0.52
CA GLN A 49 21.36 1.56 -1.46
C GLN A 49 20.79 2.81 -2.13
N GLN A 50 19.51 2.81 -2.44
CA GLN A 50 18.81 3.99 -2.99
C GLN A 50 18.76 5.14 -1.97
N GLY A 51 18.75 4.81 -0.67
CA GLY A 51 18.70 5.79 0.40
C GLY A 51 17.42 6.61 0.40
N ASP A 52 17.51 7.78 1.03
CA ASP A 52 16.41 8.75 1.09
C ASP A 52 16.51 9.70 -0.11
N ARG A 53 15.86 9.36 -1.21
CA ARG A 53 15.90 10.16 -2.43
C ARG A 53 14.74 11.12 -2.59
N ILE A 54 13.62 10.86 -1.93
CA ILE A 54 12.45 11.73 -2.01
C ILE A 54 12.56 12.81 -0.92
N LYS A 55 13.08 13.95 -1.30
CA LYS A 55 13.17 15.15 -0.45
C LYS A 55 11.85 15.96 -0.41
N HIS A 56 10.79 15.49 -1.07
CA HIS A 56 9.53 16.21 -1.15
C HIS A 56 8.56 15.79 -0.04
N SER A 57 7.56 16.63 0.22
CA SER A 57 6.51 16.30 1.17
C SER A 57 5.72 15.08 0.64
N SER A 58 5.90 13.95 1.29
CA SER A 58 5.21 12.69 1.01
C SER A 58 4.28 12.36 2.18
N ASN A 59 3.23 11.58 1.92
CA ASN A 59 2.40 11.00 2.98
C ASN A 59 3.22 10.06 3.88
N VAL A 60 4.26 9.45 3.33
CA VAL A 60 5.22 8.61 4.04
C VAL A 60 6.24 9.52 4.74
N LYS A 61 6.24 9.51 6.07
CA LYS A 61 7.20 10.21 6.93
C LYS A 61 8.25 9.21 7.40
N ALA A 62 9.01 8.69 6.44
CA ALA A 62 10.07 7.71 6.60
C ALA A 62 11.06 7.87 5.45
N GLN A 63 12.20 7.19 5.52
CA GLN A 63 13.12 7.09 4.40
C GLN A 63 12.44 6.37 3.24
N LYS A 64 12.44 6.97 2.05
CA LYS A 64 11.75 6.45 0.86
C LYS A 64 12.62 6.54 -0.38
N THR A 65 12.58 5.48 -1.20
CA THR A 65 13.22 5.47 -2.53
C THR A 65 12.40 6.27 -3.54
N GLU A 66 12.92 6.40 -4.76
CA GLU A 66 12.14 6.83 -5.92
C GLU A 66 10.98 5.86 -6.21
N TRP A 67 10.10 6.25 -7.14
CA TRP A 67 8.85 5.56 -7.46
C TRP A 67 9.00 4.45 -8.50
N ASN A 68 10.17 4.22 -9.03
CA ASN A 68 10.43 3.35 -10.19
C ASN A 68 11.45 2.25 -9.88
N MET A 69 11.41 1.68 -8.69
CA MET A 69 12.37 0.66 -8.24
C MET A 69 12.49 -0.53 -9.19
N GLN A 70 11.44 -0.86 -9.94
CA GLN A 70 11.45 -1.95 -10.92
C GLN A 70 12.33 -1.65 -12.16
N THR A 71 12.73 -0.38 -12.38
CA THR A 71 13.60 0.03 -13.48
C THR A 71 15.00 0.45 -13.04
N GLU A 72 15.23 0.53 -11.73
CA GLU A 72 16.52 0.88 -11.15
C GLU A 72 17.45 -0.35 -11.01
N ALA A 73 18.65 -0.13 -10.50
CA ALA A 73 19.58 -1.21 -10.20
C ALA A 73 18.95 -2.25 -9.27
N GLY A 74 18.96 -3.53 -9.67
CA GLY A 74 18.27 -4.61 -8.96
C GLY A 74 16.76 -4.66 -9.22
N GLY A 75 16.28 -3.93 -10.23
CA GLY A 75 14.88 -3.84 -10.60
C GLY A 75 14.23 -5.19 -10.92
N GLU A 76 15.01 -6.16 -11.37
CA GLU A 76 14.55 -7.53 -11.61
C GLU A 76 13.98 -8.22 -10.36
N HIS A 77 14.40 -7.81 -9.17
CA HIS A 77 13.85 -8.34 -7.91
C HIS A 77 12.49 -7.70 -7.60
N PHE A 78 12.35 -6.40 -7.86
CA PHE A 78 11.08 -5.68 -7.70
C PHE A 78 10.08 -6.12 -8.79
N GLN A 79 10.55 -6.37 -10.01
CA GLN A 79 9.71 -6.84 -11.10
C GLN A 79 9.05 -8.19 -10.77
N LYS A 80 9.74 -9.10 -10.06
CA LYS A 80 9.13 -10.36 -9.56
C LYS A 80 7.93 -10.12 -8.67
N LEU A 81 7.98 -9.11 -7.80
CA LEU A 81 6.82 -8.72 -6.98
C LEU A 81 5.71 -8.13 -7.84
N VAL A 82 6.06 -7.25 -8.78
CA VAL A 82 5.09 -6.64 -9.70
C VAL A 82 4.34 -7.70 -10.49
N ASP A 83 5.05 -8.67 -11.07
CA ASP A 83 4.45 -9.74 -11.86
C ASP A 83 3.50 -10.59 -11.01
N TRP A 84 3.93 -10.97 -9.81
CA TRP A 84 3.09 -11.72 -8.88
C TRP A 84 1.86 -10.93 -8.42
N VAL A 85 1.99 -9.64 -8.14
CA VAL A 85 0.87 -8.77 -7.78
C VAL A 85 -0.11 -8.62 -8.94
N ARG A 86 0.39 -8.52 -10.18
CA ARG A 86 -0.44 -8.50 -11.39
C ARG A 86 -1.26 -9.77 -11.54
N GLU A 87 -0.65 -10.94 -11.38
CA GLU A 87 -1.35 -12.24 -11.42
C GLU A 87 -2.48 -12.28 -10.39
N ILE A 88 -2.19 -11.93 -9.12
CA ILE A 88 -3.20 -11.90 -8.07
C ILE A 88 -4.31 -10.89 -8.39
N SER A 89 -3.96 -9.72 -8.90
CA SER A 89 -4.94 -8.68 -9.22
C SER A 89 -5.95 -9.13 -10.27
N LEU A 90 -5.53 -9.93 -11.25
CA LEU A 90 -6.42 -10.51 -12.26
C LEU A 90 -7.36 -11.58 -11.67
N GLU A 91 -6.88 -12.35 -10.67
CA GLU A 91 -7.70 -13.34 -9.97
C GLU A 91 -8.81 -12.69 -9.13
N ILE A 92 -8.51 -11.55 -8.48
CA ILE A 92 -9.41 -10.95 -7.49
C ILE A 92 -10.29 -9.84 -8.05
N SER A 93 -10.01 -9.34 -9.25
CA SER A 93 -10.75 -8.22 -9.84
C SER A 93 -12.10 -8.68 -10.39
N PRO A 94 -13.18 -7.95 -10.09
CA PRO A 94 -14.51 -8.27 -10.59
C PRO A 94 -14.68 -7.95 -12.09
N VAL A 95 -13.75 -7.19 -12.64
CA VAL A 95 -13.71 -6.81 -14.06
C VAL A 95 -12.34 -7.12 -14.63
N GLN A 96 -12.31 -7.48 -15.90
CA GLN A 96 -11.04 -7.67 -16.61
C GLN A 96 -10.43 -6.30 -16.95
N PHE A 97 -9.11 -6.17 -16.72
CA PHE A 97 -8.34 -5.01 -17.10
C PHE A 97 -6.89 -5.46 -17.35
N ILE A 98 -6.11 -4.64 -18.03
CA ILE A 98 -4.68 -4.86 -18.14
C ILE A 98 -4.00 -4.09 -17.01
N PRO A 99 -3.47 -4.80 -15.99
CA PRO A 99 -2.81 -4.14 -14.87
C PRO A 99 -1.49 -3.53 -15.31
N ASP A 100 -1.32 -2.26 -15.01
CA ASP A 100 -0.06 -1.55 -15.18
C ASP A 100 0.44 -1.01 -13.85
N CYS A 101 1.73 -1.18 -13.58
CA CYS A 101 2.37 -0.81 -12.32
C CYS A 101 3.56 0.09 -12.62
N TYR A 102 3.35 1.40 -12.55
CA TYR A 102 4.39 2.39 -12.82
C TYR A 102 5.16 2.76 -11.56
N ASP A 103 4.48 2.81 -10.45
CA ASP A 103 4.98 3.29 -9.18
C ASP A 103 5.22 2.13 -8.22
N VAL A 104 6.49 1.83 -8.04
CA VAL A 104 6.98 0.85 -7.05
C VAL A 104 8.09 1.50 -6.25
N TRP A 105 7.93 1.54 -4.95
CA TRP A 105 8.93 2.15 -4.07
C TRP A 105 9.20 1.30 -2.84
N GLY A 106 10.39 1.46 -2.29
CA GLY A 106 10.77 0.93 -1.00
C GLY A 106 10.70 1.99 0.09
N ALA A 107 10.44 1.59 1.32
CA ALA A 107 10.55 2.47 2.47
C ALA A 107 11.15 1.77 3.68
N VAL A 108 11.89 2.55 4.49
CA VAL A 108 12.48 2.13 5.75
C VAL A 108 11.95 3.06 6.84
N TYR A 109 11.15 2.49 7.74
CA TYR A 109 10.61 3.22 8.90
C TYR A 109 11.50 2.95 10.10
N LYS A 110 12.03 4.02 10.66
CA LYS A 110 12.74 4.04 11.94
C LYS A 110 11.77 4.39 13.06
N LYS A 111 12.22 4.32 14.28
CA LYS A 111 11.45 4.76 15.45
C LYS A 111 10.93 6.18 15.28
N GLY A 112 9.64 6.37 15.47
CA GLY A 112 8.93 7.63 15.27
C GLY A 112 8.39 7.85 13.84
N ASP A 113 8.88 7.10 12.85
CA ASP A 113 8.41 7.22 11.46
C ASP A 113 7.00 6.64 11.31
N TYR A 114 6.23 7.24 10.41
CA TYR A 114 4.81 6.91 10.19
C TYR A 114 4.37 7.26 8.77
N THR A 115 3.14 6.88 8.45
CA THR A 115 2.46 7.35 7.23
C THR A 115 1.11 7.94 7.61
N ILE A 116 0.84 9.17 7.13
CA ILE A 116 -0.44 9.83 7.35
C ILE A 116 -1.55 9.12 6.58
N SER A 117 -2.80 9.30 7.03
CA SER A 117 -3.96 8.73 6.35
C SER A 117 -4.11 9.29 4.94
N HIS A 118 -4.17 8.41 3.94
CA HIS A 118 -4.28 8.74 2.52
C HIS A 118 -4.88 7.57 1.75
N ASP A 119 -5.23 7.81 0.51
CA ASP A 119 -5.59 6.82 -0.51
C ASP A 119 -4.72 6.99 -1.75
N HIS A 120 -4.94 6.14 -2.74
CA HIS A 120 -4.22 6.13 -4.01
C HIS A 120 -5.14 6.30 -5.22
N TRP A 121 -6.29 6.96 -5.05
CA TRP A 121 -7.15 7.25 -6.19
C TRP A 121 -6.37 7.96 -7.33
N PRO A 122 -6.47 7.55 -8.60
CA PRO A 122 -7.43 6.59 -9.19
C PRO A 122 -6.90 5.16 -9.39
N ALA A 123 -5.91 4.71 -8.66
CA ALA A 123 -5.42 3.34 -8.75
C ALA A 123 -6.54 2.33 -8.47
N ILE A 124 -6.59 1.24 -9.25
CA ILE A 124 -7.54 0.15 -9.03
C ILE A 124 -7.18 -0.61 -7.77
N TRP A 125 -5.92 -1.00 -7.66
CA TRP A 125 -5.37 -1.70 -6.51
C TRP A 125 -4.12 -1.00 -5.99
N SER A 126 -3.97 -0.97 -4.69
CA SER A 126 -2.74 -0.65 -3.98
C SER A 126 -2.23 -1.87 -3.25
N TRP A 127 -0.93 -1.95 -3.07
CA TRP A 127 -0.33 -3.08 -2.39
C TRP A 127 0.88 -2.68 -1.56
N THR A 128 1.16 -3.47 -0.53
CA THR A 128 2.38 -3.40 0.26
C THR A 128 2.91 -4.80 0.53
N TYR A 129 4.23 -4.94 0.51
CA TYR A 129 4.94 -6.19 0.77
C TYR A 129 5.99 -5.97 1.85
N TYR A 130 6.02 -6.83 2.86
CA TYR A 130 6.91 -6.69 3.99
C TYR A 130 8.21 -7.46 3.78
N VAL A 131 9.32 -6.71 3.81
CA VAL A 131 10.67 -7.21 3.51
C VAL A 131 11.42 -7.61 4.77
N ASN A 132 11.53 -6.69 5.73
CA ASN A 132 12.19 -6.94 7.01
C ASN A 132 11.36 -6.28 8.12
N VAL A 133 10.70 -7.11 8.91
CA VAL A 133 9.79 -6.69 9.97
C VAL A 133 9.80 -7.68 11.13
N THR A 134 9.34 -7.20 12.28
CA THR A 134 9.04 -8.04 13.45
C THR A 134 7.58 -7.85 13.89
N SER A 135 7.12 -8.69 14.79
CA SER A 135 5.78 -8.57 15.39
C SER A 135 5.56 -7.26 16.17
N GLN A 136 6.62 -6.53 16.49
CA GLN A 136 6.56 -5.25 17.18
C GLN A 136 6.47 -4.05 16.22
N CYS A 137 6.66 -4.27 14.91
CA CYS A 137 6.52 -3.20 13.93
C CYS A 137 5.07 -2.71 13.83
N SER A 138 4.91 -1.41 13.60
CA SER A 138 3.59 -0.78 13.51
C SER A 138 2.76 -1.35 12.36
N PRO A 139 1.47 -1.63 12.59
CA PRO A 139 0.57 -2.21 11.60
C PRO A 139 0.19 -1.22 10.50
N LEU A 140 -0.24 -1.77 9.37
CA LEU A 140 -1.06 -1.06 8.39
C LEU A 140 -2.49 -0.98 8.94
N VAL A 141 -3.06 0.23 8.97
CA VAL A 141 -4.42 0.48 9.50
C VAL A 141 -5.32 1.03 8.42
N PHE A 142 -6.43 0.38 8.16
CA PHE A 142 -7.50 0.86 7.29
C PHE A 142 -8.42 1.78 8.08
N THR A 143 -8.41 3.09 7.77
CA THR A 143 -9.00 4.11 8.66
C THR A 143 -10.52 4.08 8.73
N ASN A 144 -11.20 3.56 7.70
CA ASN A 144 -12.66 3.46 7.67
C ASN A 144 -13.21 2.35 8.56
N THR A 145 -12.38 1.36 8.91
CA THR A 145 -12.80 0.17 9.66
C THR A 145 -11.97 -0.09 10.91
N ASP A 146 -10.90 0.69 11.10
CA ASP A 146 -9.85 0.45 12.11
C ASP A 146 -9.23 -0.96 12.05
N TYR A 147 -9.42 -1.66 10.92
CA TYR A 147 -8.82 -2.97 10.70
C TYR A 147 -7.30 -2.82 10.58
N LYS A 148 -6.58 -3.66 11.32
CA LYS A 148 -5.12 -3.63 11.40
C LYS A 148 -4.53 -4.90 10.80
N VAL A 149 -3.59 -4.72 9.86
CA VAL A 149 -2.77 -5.81 9.35
C VAL A 149 -1.40 -5.74 9.99
N GLN A 150 -1.09 -6.73 10.82
CA GLN A 150 0.23 -6.85 11.43
C GLN A 150 1.26 -7.26 10.36
N PRO A 151 2.40 -6.57 10.24
CA PRO A 151 3.43 -6.92 9.28
C PRO A 151 4.08 -8.26 9.61
N VAL A 152 4.29 -9.06 8.56
CA VAL A 152 5.00 -10.35 8.62
C VAL A 152 5.92 -10.44 7.39
N ASN A 153 7.15 -10.92 7.56
CA ASN A 153 8.09 -11.07 6.45
C ASN A 153 7.51 -11.92 5.32
N GLY A 154 7.57 -11.41 4.10
CA GLY A 154 7.03 -12.06 2.92
C GLY A 154 5.53 -11.88 2.70
N LEU A 155 4.82 -11.21 3.61
CA LEU A 155 3.39 -10.95 3.47
C LEU A 155 3.15 -9.81 2.48
N LEU A 156 2.30 -10.08 1.51
CA LEU A 156 1.70 -9.12 0.59
C LEU A 156 0.29 -8.78 1.07
N VAL A 157 -0.04 -7.51 1.06
CA VAL A 157 -1.39 -6.97 1.32
C VAL A 157 -1.84 -6.21 0.08
N ILE A 158 -2.96 -6.61 -0.53
CA ILE A 158 -3.57 -5.92 -1.67
C ILE A 158 -4.95 -5.41 -1.24
N PHE A 159 -5.27 -4.19 -1.61
CA PHE A 159 -6.54 -3.54 -1.29
C PHE A 159 -6.90 -2.51 -2.37
N PRO A 160 -8.18 -2.13 -2.55
CA PRO A 160 -8.57 -1.15 -3.55
C PRO A 160 -7.89 0.20 -3.33
N GLY A 161 -7.42 0.85 -4.39
CA GLY A 161 -6.64 2.08 -4.32
C GLY A 161 -7.35 3.26 -3.62
N TRP A 162 -8.69 3.27 -3.62
CA TRP A 162 -9.50 4.30 -2.95
C TRP A 162 -9.64 4.11 -1.43
N VAL A 163 -9.16 2.99 -0.88
CA VAL A 163 -9.29 2.71 0.56
C VAL A 163 -8.26 3.49 1.36
N LYS A 164 -8.74 4.34 2.26
CA LYS A 164 -7.88 5.14 3.13
C LYS A 164 -7.17 4.27 4.16
N HIS A 165 -5.86 4.47 4.26
CA HIS A 165 -5.00 3.73 5.16
C HIS A 165 -3.86 4.59 5.70
N LYS A 166 -3.26 4.13 6.80
CA LYS A 166 -2.12 4.77 7.46
C LYS A 166 -1.19 3.73 8.07
N VAL A 167 0.00 4.16 8.45
CA VAL A 167 0.90 3.41 9.32
C VAL A 167 1.11 4.23 10.58
N LEU A 168 0.87 3.61 11.74
CA LEU A 168 1.09 4.26 13.04
C LEU A 168 2.59 4.54 13.24
N PRO A 169 2.95 5.50 14.11
CA PRO A 169 4.34 5.73 14.45
C PRO A 169 5.02 4.43 14.92
N GLN A 170 6.23 4.19 14.41
CA GLN A 170 7.04 3.05 14.82
C GLN A 170 7.55 3.25 16.25
N GLU A 171 7.17 2.37 17.16
CA GLU A 171 7.46 2.55 18.57
C GLU A 171 8.78 1.88 19.01
N ASN A 172 9.23 0.86 18.28
CA ASN A 172 10.44 0.08 18.59
C ASN A 172 11.63 0.49 17.71
N ASP A 173 12.81 0.00 18.06
CA ASP A 173 14.07 0.32 17.37
C ASP A 173 14.32 -0.56 16.13
N HIS A 174 13.52 -1.62 15.91
CA HIS A 174 13.64 -2.43 14.71
C HIS A 174 13.09 -1.66 13.51
N GLU A 175 13.92 -1.49 12.49
CA GLU A 175 13.49 -0.81 11.26
C GLU A 175 12.50 -1.67 10.47
N ARG A 176 11.36 -1.08 10.09
CA ARG A 176 10.35 -1.72 9.26
C ARG A 176 10.65 -1.44 7.79
N VAL A 177 11.07 -2.46 7.04
CA VAL A 177 11.40 -2.36 5.62
C VAL A 177 10.26 -2.96 4.79
N MET A 178 9.82 -2.23 3.78
CA MET A 178 8.71 -2.65 2.92
C MET A 178 8.85 -2.15 1.48
N VAL A 179 8.14 -2.79 0.58
CA VAL A 179 7.91 -2.33 -0.80
C VAL A 179 6.42 -2.05 -0.96
N ALA A 180 6.07 -1.00 -1.66
CA ALA A 180 4.68 -0.70 -2.04
C ALA A 180 4.60 -0.26 -3.51
N GLY A 181 3.39 -0.30 -4.02
CA GLY A 181 3.08 0.17 -5.38
C GLY A 181 1.59 0.19 -5.64
N ASN A 182 1.24 0.66 -6.83
CA ASN A 182 -0.13 0.76 -7.29
C ASN A 182 -0.32 0.07 -8.64
N LEU A 183 -1.52 -0.45 -8.87
CA LEU A 183 -1.95 -1.00 -10.15
C LEU A 183 -3.02 -0.10 -10.74
N ASN A 184 -2.78 0.35 -11.95
CA ASN A 184 -3.68 1.14 -12.75
C ASN A 184 -4.17 0.32 -13.96
N ALA A 185 -5.31 0.67 -14.54
CA ALA A 185 -5.66 0.16 -15.87
C ALA A 185 -4.78 0.84 -16.91
N ARG A 186 -4.23 0.06 -17.84
CA ARG A 186 -3.54 0.63 -19.01
C ARG A 186 -4.54 1.43 -19.84
N SER A 187 -4.27 2.71 -20.06
CA SER A 187 -5.10 3.57 -20.92
C SER A 187 -5.02 3.07 -22.37
N GLY A 188 -6.16 2.93 -23.04
CA GLY A 188 -6.24 2.66 -24.48
C GLY A 188 -6.81 1.33 -24.91
N MET A 189 -7.51 0.59 -24.05
CA MET A 189 -8.25 -0.61 -24.41
C MET A 189 -9.68 -0.58 -23.85
N PHE A 190 -10.48 0.29 -24.38
CA PHE A 190 -11.94 0.20 -24.38
C PHE A 190 -12.42 0.55 -25.77
#